data_0dd63eefabae87f8d61f046f7fe15186
#
_entry.id   0dd63eefabae87f8d61f046f7fe15186
#
_cell.length_a   1.000
_cell.length_b   1.000
_cell.length_c   1.000
_cell.angle_alpha   90.00
_cell.angle_beta   90.00
_cell.angle_gamma   90.00
#
_symmetry.space_group_name_H-M   'P 1'
#
loop_
_entity.id
_entity.type
_entity.pdbx_description
1 polymer ?
#
loop_
_entity_poly.entity_id
_entity_poly.type
_entity_poly.pdbx_seq_one_letter_code
_entity_poly.pdbx_strand_id
1 'polypeptide(L)'
;VKYLLMIYQNPATWQAMPESEKKAFMSEAGAIVDELIASGEWVGGEGLADPSTAASVRVRDGVPAVTDGPFAEAKEQVVGYCIVDCESRDRAIEIAIRWPDARRWGMEVRPILSPDGVEM
;
A
#
# COMPACT_ATOMS: atom_id res chain seq x y z
N VAL A 1 -4.83 -5.42 -17.22
CA VAL A 1 -3.46 -5.17 -16.71
C VAL A 1 -3.49 -5.01 -15.21
N LYS A 2 -2.45 -5.50 -14.56
CA LYS A 2 -2.39 -5.52 -13.09
C LYS A 2 -1.44 -4.47 -12.56
N TYR A 3 -1.91 -3.78 -11.53
CA TYR A 3 -1.14 -2.75 -10.84
C TYR A 3 -1.13 -2.99 -9.35
N LEU A 4 0.02 -2.73 -8.73
CA LEU A 4 0.17 -2.67 -7.29
C LEU A 4 -0.05 -1.22 -6.86
N LEU A 5 -0.96 -1.03 -5.93
CA LEU A 5 -1.17 0.27 -5.28
C LEU A 5 -0.56 0.17 -3.89
N MET A 6 0.49 0.94 -3.64
CA MET A 6 1.17 0.97 -2.34
C MET A 6 0.66 2.16 -1.53
N ILE A 7 0.27 1.89 -0.31
CA ILE A 7 -0.37 2.87 0.57
C ILE A 7 0.66 3.35 1.58
N TYR A 8 0.88 4.66 1.63
CA TYR A 8 1.85 5.27 2.54
C TYR A 8 1.16 6.06 3.63
N GLN A 9 1.74 6.02 4.83
CA GLN A 9 1.31 6.85 5.96
C GLN A 9 2.53 7.28 6.75
N ASN A 10 2.38 8.40 7.46
CA ASN A 10 3.30 8.77 8.52
C ASN A 10 2.75 8.16 9.82
N PRO A 11 3.44 7.18 10.42
CA PRO A 11 2.93 6.49 11.62
C PRO A 11 2.61 7.44 12.78
N ALA A 12 3.42 8.48 12.97
CA ALA A 12 3.21 9.43 14.06
C ALA A 12 1.92 10.23 13.87
N THR A 13 1.66 10.70 12.65
CA THR A 13 0.44 11.47 12.38
C THR A 13 -0.80 10.58 12.39
N TRP A 14 -0.68 9.33 11.95
CA TRP A 14 -1.77 8.36 12.05
C TRP A 14 -2.13 8.10 13.52
N GLN A 15 -1.13 7.82 14.35
CA GLN A 15 -1.35 7.55 15.78
C GLN A 15 -1.96 8.73 16.52
N ALA A 16 -1.63 9.95 16.10
CA ALA A 16 -2.16 11.17 16.69
C ALA A 16 -3.59 11.50 16.26
N MET A 17 -4.11 10.84 15.23
CA MET A 17 -5.47 11.08 14.77
C MET A 17 -6.51 10.59 15.78
N PRO A 18 -7.60 11.35 15.99
CA PRO A 18 -8.71 10.88 16.80
C PRO A 18 -9.31 9.59 16.24
N GLU A 19 -9.81 8.73 17.12
CA GLU A 19 -10.41 7.46 16.73
C GLU A 19 -11.57 7.60 15.73
N SER A 20 -12.36 8.66 15.87
CA SER A 20 -13.44 8.95 14.92
C SER A 20 -12.94 9.23 13.51
N GLU A 21 -11.81 9.95 13.38
CA GLU A 21 -11.19 10.21 12.08
C GLU A 21 -10.58 8.94 11.50
N LYS A 22 -9.92 8.11 12.31
CA LYS A 22 -9.39 6.82 11.86
C LYS A 22 -10.51 5.93 11.32
N LYS A 23 -11.64 5.88 12.01
CA LYS A 23 -12.81 5.10 11.56
C LYS A 23 -13.35 5.60 10.23
N ALA A 24 -13.47 6.92 10.08
CA ALA A 24 -13.93 7.51 8.83
C ALA A 24 -12.98 7.20 7.67
N PHE A 25 -11.68 7.27 7.94
CA PHE A 25 -10.64 6.95 6.98
C PHE A 25 -10.73 5.49 6.51
N MET A 26 -10.84 4.57 7.44
CA MET A 26 -10.95 3.14 7.14
C MET A 26 -12.25 2.80 6.43
N SER A 27 -13.34 3.47 6.80
CA SER A 27 -14.64 3.29 6.15
C SER A 27 -14.61 3.76 4.70
N GLU A 28 -13.96 4.87 4.42
CA GLU A 28 -13.80 5.39 3.06
C GLU A 28 -13.00 4.42 2.19
N ALA A 29 -11.89 3.91 2.72
CA ALA A 29 -11.08 2.91 2.02
C ALA A 29 -11.88 1.62 1.78
N GLY A 30 -12.62 1.17 2.77
CA GLY A 30 -13.47 -0.02 2.66
C GLY A 30 -14.52 0.12 1.57
N ALA A 31 -15.11 1.29 1.42
CA ALA A 31 -16.10 1.55 0.37
C ALA A 31 -15.48 1.44 -1.04
N ILE A 32 -14.24 1.89 -1.20
CA ILE A 32 -13.52 1.77 -2.47
C ILE A 32 -13.26 0.29 -2.78
N VAL A 33 -12.83 -0.48 -1.79
CA VAL A 33 -12.62 -1.92 -1.94
C VAL A 33 -13.91 -2.62 -2.40
N ASP A 34 -15.04 -2.28 -1.77
CA ASP A 34 -16.33 -2.86 -2.15
C ASP A 34 -16.69 -2.53 -3.61
N GLU A 35 -16.44 -1.31 -4.04
CA GLU A 35 -16.65 -0.91 -5.43
C GLU A 35 -15.77 -1.70 -6.40
N LEU A 36 -14.50 -1.89 -6.04
CA LEU A 36 -13.56 -2.63 -6.88
C LEU A 36 -13.92 -4.12 -6.97
N ILE A 37 -14.42 -4.69 -5.88
CA ILE A 37 -14.92 -6.06 -5.87
C ILE A 37 -16.14 -6.15 -6.82
N ALA A 38 -17.06 -5.22 -6.73
CA ALA A 38 -18.26 -5.19 -7.56
C ALA A 38 -17.93 -5.01 -9.06
N SER A 39 -16.91 -4.22 -9.38
CA SER A 39 -16.49 -4.01 -10.78
C SER A 39 -15.63 -5.14 -11.34
N GLY A 40 -15.17 -6.04 -10.48
CA GLY A 40 -14.27 -7.13 -10.89
C GLY A 40 -12.80 -6.71 -10.98
N GLU A 41 -12.46 -5.51 -10.55
CA GLU A 41 -11.09 -5.01 -10.61
C GLU A 41 -10.23 -5.42 -9.41
N TRP A 42 -10.85 -5.81 -8.31
CA TRP A 42 -10.12 -6.19 -7.10
C TRP A 42 -9.48 -7.57 -7.23
N VAL A 43 -8.16 -7.66 -7.06
CA VAL A 43 -7.42 -8.93 -7.01
C VAL A 43 -7.15 -9.32 -5.56
N GLY A 44 -6.67 -8.39 -4.76
CA GLY A 44 -6.38 -8.63 -3.36
C GLY A 44 -5.66 -7.45 -2.73
N GLY A 45 -5.44 -7.52 -1.43
CA GLY A 45 -4.72 -6.49 -0.72
C GLY A 45 -4.73 -6.75 0.77
N GLU A 46 -3.75 -6.18 1.46
CA GLU A 46 -3.59 -6.36 2.90
C GLU A 46 -3.09 -5.07 3.55
N GLY A 47 -3.57 -4.84 4.76
CA GLY A 47 -2.98 -3.86 5.65
C GLY A 47 -1.78 -4.47 6.37
N LEU A 48 -0.80 -3.67 6.68
CA LEU A 48 0.40 -4.08 7.38
C LEU A 48 0.41 -3.51 8.79
N ALA A 49 1.06 -4.23 9.71
CA ALA A 49 1.26 -3.76 11.07
C ALA A 49 2.23 -2.57 11.07
N ASP A 50 2.31 -1.86 12.18
CA ASP A 50 3.17 -0.69 12.33
C ASP A 50 4.60 -1.00 11.86
N PRO A 51 5.26 -0.06 11.13
CA PRO A 51 6.63 -0.26 10.64
C PRO A 51 7.64 -0.65 11.72
N SER A 52 7.40 -0.27 12.97
CA SER A 52 8.27 -0.67 14.09
C SER A 52 8.31 -2.18 14.30
N THR A 53 7.31 -2.91 13.81
CA THR A 53 7.27 -4.38 13.89
C THR A 53 8.02 -5.08 12.76
N ALA A 54 8.55 -4.32 11.80
CA ALA A 54 9.26 -4.88 10.67
C ALA A 54 10.61 -5.48 11.10
N ALA A 55 11.07 -6.46 10.33
CA ALA A 55 12.43 -6.96 10.42
C ALA A 55 13.09 -6.71 9.06
N SER A 56 14.26 -6.10 9.07
CA SER A 56 15.04 -5.87 7.86
C SER A 56 16.16 -6.90 7.77
N VAL A 57 16.27 -7.56 6.63
CA VAL A 57 17.20 -8.67 6.44
C VAL A 57 18.14 -8.35 5.30
N ARG A 58 19.45 -8.50 5.55
CA ARG A 58 20.49 -8.47 4.53
C ARG A 58 21.38 -9.68 4.69
N VAL A 59 21.93 -10.14 3.58
CA VAL A 59 22.92 -11.22 3.60
C VAL A 59 24.17 -10.70 2.90
N ARG A 60 25.31 -10.72 3.60
CA ARG A 60 26.59 -10.28 3.04
C ARG A 60 27.60 -11.40 3.25
N ASP A 61 28.26 -11.79 2.17
CA ASP A 61 29.28 -12.87 2.19
C ASP A 61 28.74 -14.15 2.84
N GLY A 62 27.46 -14.46 2.57
CA GLY A 62 26.78 -15.63 3.13
C GLY A 62 26.32 -15.47 4.58
N VAL A 63 26.52 -14.30 5.19
CA VAL A 63 26.17 -14.05 6.59
C VAL A 63 24.87 -13.19 6.67
N PRO A 64 23.79 -13.71 7.25
CA PRO A 64 22.58 -12.92 7.44
C PRO A 64 22.74 -11.88 8.54
N ALA A 65 22.20 -10.69 8.29
CA ALA A 65 22.08 -9.64 9.28
C ALA A 65 20.60 -9.24 9.37
N VAL A 66 20.03 -9.37 10.55
CA VAL A 66 18.62 -9.04 10.81
C VAL A 66 18.58 -7.89 11.80
N THR A 67 17.88 -6.83 11.44
CA THR A 67 17.68 -5.68 12.33
C THR A 67 16.19 -5.41 12.48
N ASP A 68 15.80 -4.91 13.65
CA ASP A 68 14.42 -4.51 13.89
C ASP A 68 14.12 -3.18 13.18
N GLY A 69 12.90 -3.08 12.67
CA GLY A 69 12.44 -1.88 11.98
C GLY A 69 12.66 -1.92 10.47
N PRO A 70 12.12 -0.94 9.76
CA PRO A 70 12.25 -0.85 8.30
C PRO A 70 13.66 -0.43 7.89
N PHE A 71 14.01 -0.66 6.62
CA PHE A 71 15.33 -0.28 6.08
C PHE A 71 15.61 1.20 6.18
N ALA A 72 14.59 2.02 5.97
CA ALA A 72 14.75 3.47 5.95
C ALA A 72 13.88 4.10 7.01
N GLU A 73 14.43 5.07 7.74
CA GLU A 73 13.68 5.92 8.65
C GLU A 73 13.11 7.08 7.84
N ALA A 74 12.09 6.78 7.03
CA ALA A 74 11.37 7.79 6.27
C ALA A 74 10.16 8.26 7.08
N LYS A 75 9.74 9.50 6.84
CA LYS A 75 8.52 10.03 7.46
C LYS A 75 7.30 9.24 7.03
N GLU A 76 7.28 8.79 5.79
CA GLU A 76 6.18 8.03 5.22
C GLU A 76 6.64 6.61 4.98
N GLN A 77 5.84 5.66 5.46
CA GLN A 77 6.12 4.23 5.39
C GLN A 77 4.99 3.52 4.68
N VAL A 78 5.30 2.42 4.02
CA VAL A 78 4.27 1.54 3.42
C VAL A 78 3.49 0.89 4.55
N VAL A 79 2.18 1.09 4.55
CA VAL A 79 1.28 0.55 5.58
C VAL A 79 0.25 -0.41 5.01
N GLY A 80 0.27 -0.62 3.72
CA GLY A 80 -0.63 -1.55 3.06
C GLY A 80 -0.45 -1.53 1.56
N TYR A 81 -1.13 -2.43 0.90
CA TYR A 81 -1.12 -2.50 -0.55
C TYR A 81 -2.41 -3.14 -1.05
N CYS A 82 -2.72 -2.89 -2.30
CA CYS A 82 -3.70 -3.70 -3.01
C CYS A 82 -3.26 -3.92 -4.45
N ILE A 83 -3.83 -4.94 -5.05
CA ILE A 83 -3.60 -5.27 -6.46
C ILE A 83 -4.93 -5.13 -7.17
N VAL A 84 -4.93 -4.39 -8.27
CA VAL A 84 -6.10 -4.23 -9.13
C VAL A 84 -5.77 -4.73 -10.53
N ASP A 85 -6.77 -5.33 -11.18
CA ASP A 85 -6.70 -5.71 -12.58
C ASP A 85 -7.68 -4.80 -13.32
N CYS A 86 -7.17 -3.83 -14.04
CA CYS A 86 -7.98 -2.78 -14.65
C CYS A 86 -7.55 -2.52 -16.09
N GLU A 87 -8.30 -1.68 -16.78
CA GLU A 87 -8.14 -1.48 -18.22
C GLU A 87 -6.85 -0.73 -18.59
N SER A 88 -6.32 0.11 -17.70
CA SER A 88 -5.19 0.98 -18.04
C SER A 88 -4.47 1.51 -16.80
N ARG A 89 -3.28 2.07 -17.02
CA ARG A 89 -2.53 2.80 -15.99
C ARG A 89 -3.33 4.00 -15.49
N ASP A 90 -4.02 4.71 -16.37
CA ASP A 90 -4.84 5.87 -15.98
C ASP A 90 -5.96 5.45 -15.04
N ARG A 91 -6.58 4.30 -15.28
CA ARG A 91 -7.59 3.77 -14.36
C ARG A 91 -7.01 3.45 -12.99
N ALA A 92 -5.82 2.84 -12.95
CA ALA A 92 -5.15 2.53 -11.67
C ALA A 92 -4.83 3.81 -10.90
N ILE A 93 -4.36 4.84 -11.59
CA ILE A 93 -4.09 6.16 -10.98
C ILE A 93 -5.39 6.79 -10.44
N GLU A 94 -6.47 6.72 -11.22
CA GLU A 94 -7.78 7.22 -10.79
C GLU A 94 -8.25 6.55 -9.50
N ILE A 95 -8.07 5.24 -9.39
CA ILE A 95 -8.40 4.50 -8.18
C ILE A 95 -7.54 5.00 -7.01
N ALA A 96 -6.23 5.16 -7.22
CA ALA A 96 -5.32 5.63 -6.17
C ALA A 96 -5.66 7.04 -5.69
N ILE A 97 -6.06 7.93 -6.59
CA ILE A 97 -6.45 9.31 -6.25
C ILE A 97 -7.64 9.31 -5.28
N ARG A 98 -8.55 8.36 -5.40
CA ARG A 98 -9.72 8.25 -4.54
C ARG A 98 -9.40 7.74 -3.14
N TRP A 99 -8.27 7.06 -2.97
CA TRP A 99 -7.86 6.51 -1.68
C TRP A 99 -7.61 7.65 -0.69
N PRO A 100 -8.16 7.58 0.55
CA PRO A 100 -8.00 8.69 1.50
C PRO A 100 -6.53 8.98 1.85
N ASP A 101 -5.68 7.95 1.85
CA ASP A 101 -4.25 8.09 2.14
C ASP A 101 -3.54 8.98 1.12
N ALA A 102 -4.01 9.01 -0.13
CA ALA A 102 -3.44 9.85 -1.18
C ALA A 102 -3.52 11.34 -0.84
N ARG A 103 -4.56 11.74 -0.12
CA ARG A 103 -4.76 13.15 0.25
C ARG A 103 -3.86 13.61 1.38
N ARG A 104 -3.45 12.70 2.26
CA ARG A 104 -2.67 13.05 3.46
C ARG A 104 -1.19 12.72 3.33
N TRP A 105 -0.86 11.63 2.68
CA TRP A 105 0.54 11.17 2.59
C TRP A 105 0.94 10.83 1.17
N GLY A 106 0.32 9.83 0.60
CA GLY A 106 0.61 9.46 -0.78
C GLY A 106 0.28 8.01 -1.08
N MET A 107 0.24 7.73 -2.37
CA MET A 107 0.07 6.40 -2.94
C MET A 107 1.09 6.23 -4.05
N GLU A 108 1.53 5.01 -4.26
CA GLU A 108 2.39 4.68 -5.39
C GLU A 108 1.69 3.64 -6.26
N VAL A 109 1.74 3.82 -7.55
CA VAL A 109 1.12 2.92 -8.53
C VAL A 109 2.23 2.31 -9.37
N ARG A 110 2.30 0.98 -9.41
CA ARG A 110 3.37 0.30 -10.14
C ARG A 110 2.83 -0.90 -10.90
N PRO A 111 3.14 -1.03 -12.21
CA PRO A 111 2.71 -2.20 -12.95
C PRO A 111 3.36 -3.47 -12.42
N ILE A 112 2.62 -4.58 -12.49
CA ILE A 112 3.08 -5.89 -12.04
C ILE A 112 3.60 -6.66 -13.26
N LEU A 113 4.74 -7.32 -13.09
CA LEU A 113 5.33 -8.13 -14.14
C LEU A 113 4.85 -9.58 -14.05
N SER A 114 4.69 -10.21 -15.21
CA SER A 114 4.56 -11.65 -15.29
C SER A 114 5.89 -12.32 -14.91
N PRO A 115 5.92 -13.64 -14.70
CA PRO A 115 7.16 -14.36 -14.46
C PRO A 115 8.21 -14.16 -15.57
N ASP A 116 7.78 -13.83 -16.79
CA ASP A 116 8.66 -13.58 -17.94
C ASP A 116 9.18 -12.13 -17.98
N GLY A 117 8.83 -11.31 -17.00
CA GLY A 117 9.26 -9.92 -16.93
C GLY A 117 8.48 -8.96 -17.80
N VAL A 118 7.30 -9.34 -18.24
CA VAL A 118 6.39 -8.49 -19.03
C VAL A 118 5.29 -7.96 -18.13
N GLU A 119 4.88 -6.72 -18.30
CA GLU A 119 3.78 -6.11 -17.54
C GLU A 119 2.47 -6.88 -17.79
N MET A 120 1.84 -7.24 -16.69
CA MET A 120 0.58 -7.97 -16.72
C MET A 120 -0.59 -7.00 -16.86
#